data_89e633e90cee86cad50f8005984423f0
#
_entry.id   89e633e90cee86cad50f8005984423f0
#
_cell.length_a   1.000
_cell.length_b   1.000
_cell.length_c   1.000
_cell.angle_alpha   90.00
_cell.angle_beta   90.00
_cell.angle_gamma   90.00
#
_symmetry.space_group_name_H-M   'P 1'
#
loop_
_entity.id
_entity.type
_entity.pdbx_description
1 polymer ?
#
loop_
_entity_poly.entity_id
_entity_poly.type
_entity_poly.pdbx_seq_one_letter_code
_entity_poly.pdbx_strand_id
1 'polypeptide(L)'
;MNPVLMLTRNNLALTMRAAASVMRQSVPTMLDIFDNGSTDGTRECLFTRGTRIFWMDGNRGVSVGWNAGLRVLFDNAKSPHVLVINNDVVLPVWFYEQLLAYDKPFVSGVSVDKMEQIAKPAPMGPLSMHPDFSAFLIRREVWERVGPFDEAMKHYAGDLDFHIRAHRKGIHLHGSNVPFYHERSSTLKLASPEERAEIEIQANKDRAALREKWGCEAWSDGYDSMFRDELFNSEA
;
A
#
# COMPACT_ATOMS: atom_id res chain seq x y z
N MET A 1 -12.13 16.20 4.06
CA MET A 1 -11.38 15.18 4.83
C MET A 1 -10.46 14.44 3.87
N ASN A 2 -9.28 14.07 4.33
CA ASN A 2 -8.31 13.32 3.54
C ASN A 2 -8.61 11.82 3.64
N PRO A 3 -8.94 11.14 2.53
CA PRO A 3 -9.35 9.75 2.55
C PRO A 3 -8.17 8.81 2.80
N VAL A 4 -8.41 7.80 3.64
CA VAL A 4 -7.48 6.71 3.90
C VAL A 4 -8.18 5.39 3.58
N LEU A 5 -7.56 4.60 2.73
CA LEU A 5 -7.94 3.22 2.42
C LEU A 5 -7.06 2.28 3.24
N MET A 6 -7.64 1.49 4.12
CA MET A 6 -6.94 0.41 4.82
C MET A 6 -7.51 -0.94 4.36
N LEU A 7 -6.65 -1.76 3.75
CA LEU A 7 -6.99 -3.15 3.47
C LEU A 7 -6.65 -3.99 4.69
N THR A 8 -7.59 -4.79 5.17
CA THR A 8 -7.39 -5.68 6.32
C THR A 8 -7.81 -7.12 6.02
N ARG A 9 -7.11 -8.05 6.61
CA ARG A 9 -7.53 -9.45 6.75
C ARG A 9 -6.96 -10.02 8.04
N ASN A 10 -7.84 -10.37 8.97
CA ASN A 10 -7.46 -10.88 10.29
C ASN A 10 -6.56 -9.91 11.07
N ASN A 11 -5.92 -10.36 12.13
CA ASN A 11 -5.03 -9.57 12.98
C ASN A 11 -5.71 -8.34 13.60
N LEU A 12 -6.82 -8.58 14.32
CA LEU A 12 -7.60 -7.54 14.98
C LEU A 12 -6.72 -6.52 15.72
N ALA A 13 -5.75 -6.99 16.51
CA ALA A 13 -4.90 -6.10 17.31
C ALA A 13 -4.07 -5.15 16.44
N LEU A 14 -3.50 -5.64 15.33
CA LEU A 14 -2.73 -4.81 14.38
C LEU A 14 -3.66 -3.84 13.65
N THR A 15 -4.80 -4.32 13.15
CA THR A 15 -5.81 -3.51 12.49
C THR A 15 -6.27 -2.36 13.38
N MET A 16 -6.54 -2.61 14.66
CA MET A 16 -6.94 -1.58 15.61
C MET A 16 -5.81 -0.57 15.87
N ARG A 17 -4.57 -1.01 15.95
CA ARG A 17 -3.39 -0.14 16.12
C ARG A 17 -3.19 0.75 14.89
N ALA A 18 -3.30 0.19 13.69
CA ALA A 18 -3.23 0.93 12.44
C ALA A 18 -4.35 1.99 12.36
N ALA A 19 -5.61 1.59 12.58
CA ALA A 19 -6.75 2.49 12.58
C ALA A 19 -6.59 3.64 13.60
N ALA A 20 -6.14 3.34 14.82
CA ALA A 20 -5.87 4.37 15.83
C ALA A 20 -4.76 5.34 15.40
N SER A 21 -3.75 4.90 14.64
CA SER A 21 -2.71 5.78 14.12
C SER A 21 -3.24 6.73 13.03
N VAL A 22 -4.16 6.27 12.19
CA VAL A 22 -4.86 7.11 11.19
C VAL A 22 -5.71 8.18 11.87
N MET A 23 -6.46 7.81 12.91
CA MET A 23 -7.32 8.75 13.64
C MET A 23 -6.55 9.85 14.37
N ARG A 24 -5.25 9.69 14.59
CA ARG A 24 -4.36 10.67 15.23
C ARG A 24 -3.57 11.54 14.28
N GLN A 25 -3.82 11.46 12.96
CA GLN A 25 -3.10 12.30 11.99
C GLN A 25 -3.33 13.79 12.25
N SER A 26 -2.31 14.63 11.99
CA SER A 26 -2.36 16.09 12.13
C SER A 26 -3.37 16.75 11.20
N VAL A 27 -3.70 16.10 10.11
CA VAL A 27 -4.73 16.53 9.15
C VAL A 27 -6.02 15.71 9.34
N PRO A 28 -7.22 16.31 9.14
CA PRO A 28 -8.48 15.59 9.24
C PRO A 28 -8.56 14.43 8.24
N THR A 29 -8.74 13.21 8.72
CA THR A 29 -8.81 11.98 7.91
C THR A 29 -10.21 11.37 7.92
N MET A 30 -10.50 10.59 6.88
CA MET A 30 -11.66 9.72 6.77
C MET A 30 -11.15 8.31 6.44
N LEU A 31 -11.31 7.38 7.39
CA LEU A 31 -10.83 6.01 7.26
C LEU A 31 -11.90 5.10 6.68
N ASP A 32 -11.60 4.49 5.55
CA ASP A 32 -12.35 3.41 4.93
C ASP A 32 -11.58 2.11 5.07
N ILE A 33 -12.19 1.11 5.70
CA ILE A 33 -11.60 -0.19 5.91
C ILE A 33 -12.24 -1.19 4.94
N PHE A 34 -11.41 -1.83 4.14
CA PHE A 34 -11.81 -2.93 3.26
C PHE A 34 -11.37 -4.24 3.89
N ASP A 35 -12.35 -4.98 4.43
CA ASP A 35 -12.12 -6.30 5.03
C ASP A 35 -12.10 -7.38 3.94
N ASN A 36 -10.95 -7.98 3.75
CA ASN A 36 -10.69 -9.01 2.74
C ASN A 36 -10.99 -10.42 3.29
N GLY A 37 -12.15 -10.58 3.93
CA GLY A 37 -12.64 -11.86 4.43
C GLY A 37 -11.99 -12.29 5.75
N SER A 38 -11.97 -11.42 6.77
CA SER A 38 -11.51 -11.78 8.11
C SER A 38 -12.41 -12.81 8.79
N THR A 39 -11.80 -13.71 9.59
CA THR A 39 -12.44 -14.83 10.30
C THR A 39 -12.09 -14.89 11.79
N ASP A 40 -11.35 -13.91 12.30
CA ASP A 40 -10.81 -13.87 13.67
C ASP A 40 -11.54 -12.88 14.60
N GLY A 41 -12.77 -12.45 14.26
CA GLY A 41 -13.51 -11.44 15.00
C GLY A 41 -13.14 -9.98 14.64
N THR A 42 -12.21 -9.75 13.72
CA THR A 42 -11.85 -8.40 13.24
C THR A 42 -13.08 -7.67 12.71
N ARG A 43 -13.90 -8.36 11.95
CA ARG A 43 -15.11 -7.82 11.32
C ARG A 43 -16.09 -7.24 12.34
N GLU A 44 -16.42 -8.03 13.37
CA GLU A 44 -17.38 -7.69 14.41
C GLU A 44 -16.91 -6.51 15.27
N CYS A 45 -15.61 -6.47 15.58
CA CYS A 45 -15.01 -5.42 16.40
C CYS A 45 -14.91 -4.06 15.69
N LEU A 46 -14.66 -4.06 14.38
CA LEU A 46 -14.55 -2.82 13.60
C LEU A 46 -15.88 -2.10 13.45
N PHE A 47 -16.98 -2.85 13.41
CA PHE A 47 -18.35 -2.31 13.21
C PHE A 47 -18.77 -1.28 14.28
N THR A 48 -18.18 -1.30 15.45
CA THR A 48 -18.59 -0.48 16.60
C THR A 48 -17.99 0.92 16.65
N ARG A 49 -17.14 1.34 15.72
CA ARG A 49 -16.29 2.54 15.87
C ARG A 49 -16.57 3.71 14.92
N GLY A 50 -17.66 3.68 14.15
CA GLY A 50 -18.02 4.80 13.28
C GLY A 50 -17.14 4.97 12.04
N THR A 51 -16.28 4.00 11.73
CA THR A 51 -15.53 3.91 10.48
C THR A 51 -16.43 3.30 9.39
N ARG A 52 -16.22 3.68 8.14
CA ARG A 52 -16.86 2.99 7.02
C ARG A 52 -16.13 1.67 6.77
N ILE A 53 -16.89 0.59 6.73
CA ILE A 53 -16.33 -0.75 6.53
C ILE A 53 -17.02 -1.39 5.33
N PHE A 54 -16.19 -1.92 4.43
CA PHE A 54 -16.60 -2.63 3.23
C PHE A 54 -16.15 -4.09 3.36
N TRP A 55 -17.09 -5.01 3.16
CA TRP A 55 -16.87 -6.44 3.33
C TRP A 55 -16.68 -7.12 1.99
N MET A 56 -15.64 -7.93 1.90
CA MET A 56 -15.42 -8.81 0.76
C MET A 56 -15.82 -10.25 1.15
N ASP A 57 -16.34 -10.98 0.18
CA ASP A 57 -16.66 -12.39 0.36
C ASP A 57 -15.37 -13.23 0.23
N GLY A 58 -14.75 -13.53 1.37
CA GLY A 58 -13.49 -14.25 1.49
C GLY A 58 -12.26 -13.46 1.04
N ASN A 59 -11.09 -14.11 1.10
CA ASN A 59 -9.81 -13.54 0.68
C ASN A 59 -9.70 -13.47 -0.83
N ARG A 60 -9.83 -12.28 -1.39
CA ARG A 60 -9.75 -12.02 -2.83
C ARG A 60 -8.36 -11.60 -3.30
N GLY A 61 -7.43 -11.40 -2.36
CA GLY A 61 -6.07 -10.91 -2.64
C GLY A 61 -5.92 -9.40 -2.46
N VAL A 62 -4.68 -8.95 -2.38
CA VAL A 62 -4.34 -7.54 -2.11
C VAL A 62 -4.73 -6.64 -3.28
N SER A 63 -4.41 -7.04 -4.52
CA SER A 63 -4.72 -6.27 -5.73
C SER A 63 -6.24 -6.03 -5.88
N VAL A 64 -7.05 -7.07 -5.65
CA VAL A 64 -8.52 -6.94 -5.69
C VAL A 64 -9.04 -6.02 -4.59
N GLY A 65 -8.50 -6.14 -3.37
CA GLY A 65 -8.88 -5.30 -2.24
C GLY A 65 -8.57 -3.82 -2.47
N TRP A 66 -7.35 -3.51 -2.91
CA TRP A 66 -6.97 -2.14 -3.26
C TRP A 66 -7.81 -1.58 -4.41
N ASN A 67 -8.04 -2.37 -5.45
CA ASN A 67 -8.89 -1.95 -6.57
C ASN A 67 -10.30 -1.62 -6.12
N ALA A 68 -10.91 -2.46 -5.27
CA ALA A 68 -12.24 -2.21 -4.74
C ALA A 68 -12.31 -0.87 -3.97
N GLY A 69 -11.33 -0.63 -3.09
CA GLY A 69 -11.26 0.60 -2.32
C GLY A 69 -10.99 1.84 -3.16
N LEU A 70 -10.04 1.76 -4.09
CA LEU A 70 -9.70 2.88 -4.96
C LEU A 70 -10.84 3.23 -5.91
N ARG A 71 -11.61 2.25 -6.43
CA ARG A 71 -12.84 2.52 -7.21
C ARG A 71 -13.86 3.29 -6.37
N VAL A 72 -14.10 2.90 -5.11
CA VAL A 72 -15.03 3.61 -4.23
C VAL A 72 -14.57 5.06 -4.00
N LEU A 73 -13.29 5.27 -3.74
CA LEU A 73 -12.76 6.58 -3.39
C LEU A 73 -12.53 7.48 -4.60
N PHE A 74 -12.04 6.95 -5.71
CA PHE A 74 -11.78 7.74 -6.92
C PHE A 74 -13.00 7.84 -7.82
N ASP A 75 -13.67 6.73 -8.15
CA ASP A 75 -14.71 6.72 -9.16
C ASP A 75 -16.06 7.21 -8.59
N ASN A 76 -16.39 6.84 -7.34
CA ASN A 76 -17.65 7.21 -6.72
C ASN A 76 -17.53 8.49 -5.88
N ALA A 77 -16.58 8.56 -4.94
CA ALA A 77 -16.44 9.72 -4.04
C ALA A 77 -15.67 10.89 -4.66
N LYS A 78 -15.07 10.70 -5.85
CA LYS A 78 -14.33 11.74 -6.56
C LYS A 78 -13.18 12.36 -5.75
N SER A 79 -12.54 11.60 -4.88
CA SER A 79 -11.41 12.05 -4.07
C SER A 79 -10.22 12.49 -4.95
N PRO A 80 -9.51 13.57 -4.65
CA PRO A 80 -8.35 14.00 -5.45
C PRO A 80 -7.12 13.11 -5.23
N HIS A 81 -7.00 12.52 -4.04
CA HIS A 81 -5.94 11.61 -3.63
C HIS A 81 -6.46 10.64 -2.58
N VAL A 82 -5.72 9.56 -2.33
CA VAL A 82 -5.99 8.55 -1.30
C VAL A 82 -4.68 8.13 -0.66
N LEU A 83 -4.62 8.08 0.67
CA LEU A 83 -3.57 7.38 1.39
C LEU A 83 -3.99 5.91 1.53
N VAL A 84 -3.21 5.01 0.96
CA VAL A 84 -3.42 3.56 1.05
C VAL A 84 -2.46 2.98 2.08
N ILE A 85 -2.97 2.17 2.99
CA ILE A 85 -2.15 1.53 4.03
C ILE A 85 -2.52 0.05 4.22
N ASN A 86 -1.55 -0.74 4.67
CA ASN A 86 -1.77 -2.07 5.20
C ASN A 86 -2.26 -2.00 6.66
N ASN A 87 -2.87 -3.08 7.15
CA ASN A 87 -3.39 -3.14 8.53
C ASN A 87 -2.32 -3.42 9.60
N ASP A 88 -1.08 -3.63 9.21
CA ASP A 88 0.05 -3.92 10.11
C ASP A 88 1.10 -2.79 10.16
N VAL A 89 0.68 -1.56 9.81
CA VAL A 89 1.50 -0.36 9.91
C VAL A 89 1.07 0.54 11.07
N VAL A 90 1.98 1.37 11.56
CA VAL A 90 1.67 2.47 12.48
C VAL A 90 2.25 3.75 11.91
N LEU A 91 1.38 4.72 11.68
CA LEU A 91 1.75 6.02 11.14
C LEU A 91 2.04 7.01 12.28
N PRO A 92 3.14 7.77 12.23
CA PRO A 92 3.30 8.91 13.12
C PRO A 92 2.27 10.01 12.79
N VAL A 93 1.98 10.88 13.75
CA VAL A 93 0.90 11.88 13.66
C VAL A 93 1.00 12.80 12.44
N TRP A 94 2.20 13.08 11.96
CA TRP A 94 2.53 13.99 10.87
C TRP A 94 2.72 13.29 9.50
N PHE A 95 2.52 11.97 9.42
CA PHE A 95 2.83 11.16 8.24
C PHE A 95 2.08 11.63 6.98
N TYR A 96 0.76 11.74 7.08
CA TYR A 96 -0.07 12.11 5.93
C TYR A 96 0.26 13.52 5.41
N GLU A 97 0.39 14.46 6.34
CA GLU A 97 0.76 15.84 6.04
C GLU A 97 2.10 15.93 5.30
N GLN A 98 3.10 15.18 5.77
CA GLN A 98 4.42 15.16 5.11
C GLN A 98 4.36 14.54 3.72
N LEU A 99 3.59 13.46 3.49
CA LEU A 99 3.42 12.92 2.15
C LEU A 99 2.72 13.91 1.21
N LEU A 100 1.72 14.64 1.69
CA LEU A 100 1.07 15.69 0.90
C LEU A 100 2.03 16.80 0.50
N ALA A 101 2.97 17.16 1.37
CA ALA A 101 3.94 18.22 1.14
C ALA A 101 4.93 17.93 0.00
N TYR A 102 5.16 16.67 -0.34
CA TYR A 102 5.99 16.31 -1.52
C TYR A 102 5.34 16.67 -2.85
N ASP A 103 4.04 16.87 -2.88
CA ASP A 103 3.27 17.26 -4.07
C ASP A 103 3.56 16.40 -5.32
N LYS A 104 3.67 15.08 -5.12
CA LYS A 104 3.92 14.10 -6.18
C LYS A 104 2.66 13.34 -6.56
N PRO A 105 2.53 12.86 -7.82
CA PRO A 105 1.42 12.00 -8.24
C PRO A 105 1.29 10.72 -7.41
N PHE A 106 2.43 10.16 -7.02
CA PHE A 106 2.54 9.03 -6.12
C PHE A 106 3.78 9.20 -5.24
N VAL A 107 3.60 9.02 -3.93
CA VAL A 107 4.71 9.01 -2.98
C VAL A 107 4.42 8.08 -1.81
N SER A 108 5.37 7.23 -1.45
CA SER A 108 5.28 6.36 -0.28
C SER A 108 6.14 6.87 0.87
N GLY A 109 5.84 6.41 2.08
CA GLY A 109 6.79 6.45 3.17
C GLY A 109 7.91 5.43 3.02
N VAL A 110 8.76 5.33 4.05
CA VAL A 110 9.77 4.29 4.21
C VAL A 110 9.47 3.48 5.47
N SER A 111 9.38 2.15 5.33
CA SER A 111 9.12 1.26 6.45
C SER A 111 10.33 1.13 7.36
N VAL A 112 10.08 1.19 8.67
CA VAL A 112 11.08 0.97 9.73
C VAL A 112 10.63 -0.15 10.68
N ASP A 113 11.59 -0.80 11.33
CA ASP A 113 11.35 -1.99 12.15
C ASP A 113 11.17 -1.69 13.64
N LYS A 114 11.36 -0.43 14.06
CA LYS A 114 11.29 -0.01 15.46
C LYS A 114 10.42 1.24 15.63
N MET A 115 9.54 1.22 16.63
CA MET A 115 8.64 2.33 16.95
C MET A 115 9.36 3.63 17.28
N GLU A 116 10.56 3.56 17.86
CA GLU A 116 11.36 4.73 18.22
C GLU A 116 11.79 5.54 16.98
N GLN A 117 11.90 4.89 15.82
CA GLN A 117 12.32 5.53 14.57
C GLN A 117 11.23 6.45 13.97
N ILE A 118 9.99 6.33 14.45
CA ILE A 118 8.87 7.19 14.04
C ILE A 118 8.53 8.27 15.10
N ALA A 119 9.34 8.42 16.14
CA ALA A 119 9.06 9.36 17.25
C ALA A 119 9.19 10.84 16.85
N LYS A 120 9.97 11.15 15.82
CA LYS A 120 10.21 12.52 15.35
C LYS A 120 10.01 12.63 13.84
N PRO A 121 9.47 13.78 13.36
CA PRO A 121 9.39 14.02 11.93
C PRO A 121 10.78 14.07 11.30
N ALA A 122 10.91 13.45 10.15
CA ALA A 122 12.10 13.60 9.33
C ALA A 122 11.99 14.91 8.51
N PRO A 123 13.10 15.66 8.31
CA PRO A 123 13.10 16.73 7.33
C PRO A 123 12.83 16.13 5.94
N MET A 124 12.18 16.89 5.07
CA MET A 124 11.98 16.44 3.68
C MET A 124 13.34 16.16 3.02
N GLY A 125 13.49 14.93 2.58
CA GLY A 125 14.71 14.43 1.94
C GLY A 125 14.51 14.16 0.44
N PRO A 126 15.56 13.68 -0.24
CA PRO A 126 15.47 13.27 -1.63
C PRO A 126 14.46 12.12 -1.79
N LEU A 127 13.87 12.02 -2.96
CA LEU A 127 13.00 10.93 -3.35
C LEU A 127 13.82 9.77 -3.93
N SER A 128 13.34 8.55 -3.72
CA SER A 128 13.90 7.34 -4.32
C SER A 128 12.95 6.76 -5.37
N MET A 129 13.47 5.93 -6.26
CA MET A 129 12.69 5.18 -7.25
C MET A 129 12.15 3.84 -6.70
N HIS A 130 12.25 3.61 -5.40
CA HIS A 130 11.78 2.38 -4.74
C HIS A 130 10.65 2.71 -3.76
N PRO A 131 9.41 2.83 -4.26
CA PRO A 131 8.25 3.08 -3.39
C PRO A 131 7.94 1.86 -2.52
N ASP A 132 7.50 2.11 -1.28
CA ASP A 132 6.98 1.09 -0.36
C ASP A 132 5.44 1.08 -0.41
N PHE A 133 4.88 0.02 -0.96
CA PHE A 133 3.42 -0.12 -1.11
C PHE A 133 2.70 -0.53 0.19
N SER A 134 3.36 -0.49 1.34
CA SER A 134 2.70 -0.70 2.64
C SER A 134 2.03 0.57 3.19
N ALA A 135 2.52 1.77 2.80
CA ALA A 135 1.89 3.05 3.12
C ALA A 135 2.25 4.11 2.06
N PHE A 136 1.31 4.43 1.18
CA PHE A 136 1.55 5.33 0.05
C PHE A 136 0.37 6.25 -0.26
N LEU A 137 0.68 7.46 -0.69
CA LEU A 137 -0.25 8.44 -1.23
C LEU A 137 -0.31 8.29 -2.75
N ILE A 138 -1.50 8.11 -3.29
CA ILE A 138 -1.76 8.05 -4.73
C ILE A 138 -2.77 9.13 -5.11
N ARG A 139 -2.49 9.90 -6.18
CA ARG A 139 -3.42 10.87 -6.74
C ARG A 139 -4.32 10.23 -7.79
N ARG A 140 -5.49 10.80 -8.00
CA ARG A 140 -6.49 10.33 -8.97
C ARG A 140 -5.89 10.19 -10.38
N GLU A 141 -5.06 11.13 -10.82
CA GLU A 141 -4.44 11.09 -12.15
C GLU A 141 -3.62 9.82 -12.39
N VAL A 142 -2.97 9.27 -11.35
CA VAL A 142 -2.23 8.00 -11.46
C VAL A 142 -3.22 6.86 -11.70
N TRP A 143 -4.31 6.81 -10.91
CA TRP A 143 -5.38 5.82 -11.09
C TRP A 143 -5.99 5.87 -12.50
N GLU A 144 -6.33 7.05 -12.98
CA GLU A 144 -6.96 7.25 -14.30
C GLU A 144 -6.01 6.88 -15.45
N ARG A 145 -4.73 7.18 -15.33
CA ARG A 145 -3.73 6.95 -16.38
C ARG A 145 -3.15 5.55 -16.36
N VAL A 146 -2.82 5.00 -15.19
CA VAL A 146 -2.20 3.67 -15.05
C VAL A 146 -3.26 2.57 -15.07
N GLY A 147 -4.43 2.84 -14.51
CA GLY A 147 -5.51 1.88 -14.32
C GLY A 147 -5.35 1.07 -13.02
N PRO A 148 -6.19 0.05 -12.81
CA PRO A 148 -6.18 -0.76 -11.59
C PRO A 148 -4.94 -1.64 -11.48
N PHE A 149 -4.66 -2.13 -10.26
CA PHE A 149 -3.68 -3.20 -10.03
C PHE A 149 -4.09 -4.47 -10.79
N ASP A 150 -3.11 -5.23 -11.25
CA ASP A 150 -3.38 -6.48 -11.97
C ASP A 150 -3.87 -7.58 -11.00
N GLU A 151 -5.13 -7.96 -11.13
CA GLU A 151 -5.79 -8.93 -10.25
C GLU A 151 -5.34 -10.38 -10.47
N ALA A 152 -4.57 -10.65 -11.53
CA ALA A 152 -3.90 -11.93 -11.72
C ALA A 152 -2.76 -12.13 -10.69
N MET A 153 -2.16 -11.04 -10.20
CA MET A 153 -1.16 -11.03 -9.13
C MET A 153 -1.86 -10.70 -7.81
N LYS A 154 -2.31 -11.73 -7.10
CA LYS A 154 -3.23 -11.58 -5.96
C LYS A 154 -2.59 -10.94 -4.74
N HIS A 155 -1.40 -11.42 -4.33
CA HIS A 155 -0.76 -11.05 -3.06
C HIS A 155 0.60 -10.42 -3.24
N TYR A 156 1.34 -10.81 -4.27
CA TYR A 156 2.72 -10.41 -4.53
C TYR A 156 2.87 -9.89 -5.95
N ALA A 157 3.92 -9.13 -6.18
CA ALA A 157 4.27 -8.61 -7.51
C ALA A 157 3.25 -7.66 -8.19
N GLY A 158 2.05 -7.50 -7.65
CA GLY A 158 1.07 -6.54 -8.18
C GLY A 158 1.53 -5.08 -8.05
N ASP A 159 2.30 -4.76 -7.01
CA ASP A 159 2.98 -3.50 -6.79
C ASP A 159 4.08 -3.26 -7.83
N LEU A 160 4.88 -4.26 -8.13
CA LEU A 160 5.94 -4.20 -9.15
C LEU A 160 5.36 -4.02 -10.55
N ASP A 161 4.30 -4.78 -10.88
CA ASP A 161 3.54 -4.60 -12.12
C ASP A 161 3.01 -3.17 -12.25
N PHE A 162 2.40 -2.66 -11.20
CA PHE A 162 1.85 -1.30 -11.18
C PHE A 162 2.95 -0.26 -11.38
N HIS A 163 4.12 -0.45 -10.75
CA HIS A 163 5.27 0.44 -10.91
C HIS A 163 5.78 0.43 -12.35
N ILE A 164 5.98 -0.73 -12.97
CA ILE A 164 6.41 -0.83 -14.37
C ILE A 164 5.38 -0.16 -15.32
N ARG A 165 4.07 -0.40 -15.10
CA ARG A 165 3.02 0.23 -15.92
C ARG A 165 2.99 1.76 -15.77
N ALA A 166 3.18 2.26 -14.56
CA ALA A 166 3.27 3.70 -14.31
C ALA A 166 4.46 4.31 -15.05
N HIS A 167 5.63 3.71 -14.89
CA HIS A 167 6.86 4.15 -15.57
C HIS A 167 6.69 4.20 -17.10
N ARG A 168 6.16 3.13 -17.72
CA ARG A 168 5.89 3.10 -19.18
C ARG A 168 4.90 4.16 -19.66
N LYS A 169 4.15 4.77 -18.74
CA LYS A 169 3.23 5.87 -19.01
C LYS A 169 3.82 7.25 -18.63
N GLY A 170 5.11 7.29 -18.31
CA GLY A 170 5.82 8.52 -17.90
C GLY A 170 5.32 9.05 -16.55
N ILE A 171 4.92 8.14 -15.64
CA ILE A 171 4.52 8.50 -14.28
C ILE A 171 5.53 7.89 -13.31
N HIS A 172 6.24 8.76 -12.59
CA HIS A 172 7.23 8.33 -11.61
C HIS A 172 6.58 8.07 -10.26
N LEU A 173 6.78 6.87 -9.73
CA LEU A 173 6.36 6.50 -8.38
C LEU A 173 7.55 6.64 -7.44
N HIS A 174 7.40 7.44 -6.40
CA HIS A 174 8.51 7.82 -5.53
C HIS A 174 8.39 7.18 -4.15
N GLY A 175 9.52 6.76 -3.58
CA GLY A 175 9.69 6.55 -2.15
C GLY A 175 10.23 7.82 -1.49
N SER A 176 9.75 8.15 -0.30
CA SER A 176 10.26 9.25 0.52
C SER A 176 11.01 8.74 1.74
N ASN A 177 11.65 9.66 2.47
CA ASN A 177 12.26 9.35 3.76
C ASN A 177 11.31 9.52 4.95
N VAL A 178 10.00 9.68 4.72
CA VAL A 178 8.99 9.79 5.79
C VAL A 178 8.78 8.42 6.43
N PRO A 179 9.20 8.19 7.69
CA PRO A 179 9.16 6.86 8.26
C PRO A 179 7.77 6.47 8.75
N PHE A 180 7.44 5.19 8.62
CA PHE A 180 6.32 4.56 9.31
C PHE A 180 6.77 3.18 9.84
N TYR A 181 6.21 2.77 10.98
CA TYR A 181 6.50 1.44 11.53
C TYR A 181 5.70 0.37 10.78
N HIS A 182 6.34 -0.75 10.45
CA HIS A 182 5.71 -1.88 9.77
C HIS A 182 6.03 -3.20 10.48
N GLU A 183 5.00 -3.88 10.98
CA GLU A 183 5.10 -5.21 11.61
C GLU A 183 5.32 -6.31 10.56
N ARG A 184 6.42 -6.25 9.84
CA ARG A 184 6.71 -7.10 8.68
C ARG A 184 6.39 -8.57 8.92
N SER A 185 5.84 -9.21 7.88
CA SER A 185 5.51 -10.65 7.87
C SER A 185 4.47 -11.05 8.92
N SER A 186 3.62 -10.13 9.38
CA SER A 186 2.58 -10.39 10.38
C SER A 186 1.64 -11.53 9.95
N THR A 187 1.22 -11.55 8.69
CA THR A 187 0.39 -12.60 8.12
C THR A 187 1.08 -13.98 8.18
N LEU A 188 2.36 -14.04 7.81
CA LEU A 188 3.12 -15.30 7.82
C LEU A 188 3.42 -15.78 9.24
N LYS A 189 3.68 -14.87 10.18
CA LYS A 189 3.96 -15.22 11.59
C LYS A 189 2.77 -15.90 12.27
N LEU A 190 1.55 -15.48 11.91
CA LEU A 190 0.30 -15.95 12.52
C LEU A 190 -0.40 -17.05 11.73
N ALA A 191 0.02 -17.31 10.49
CA ALA A 191 -0.55 -18.34 9.63
C ALA A 191 -0.20 -19.75 10.11
N SER A 192 -1.14 -20.69 9.98
CA SER A 192 -0.89 -22.12 10.15
C SER A 192 0.09 -22.66 9.12
N PRO A 193 0.69 -23.85 9.31
CA PRO A 193 1.54 -24.46 8.29
C PRO A 193 0.85 -24.60 6.92
N GLU A 194 -0.43 -24.96 6.92
CA GLU A 194 -1.25 -25.13 5.73
C GLU A 194 -1.47 -23.79 5.02
N GLU A 195 -1.84 -22.74 5.77
CA GLU A 195 -2.01 -21.39 5.23
C GLU A 195 -0.70 -20.83 4.67
N ARG A 196 0.45 -21.09 5.32
CA ARG A 196 1.77 -20.70 4.80
C ARG A 196 2.07 -21.36 3.47
N ALA A 197 1.76 -22.64 3.34
CA ALA A 197 1.96 -23.36 2.07
C ALA A 197 1.08 -22.78 0.95
N GLU A 198 -0.17 -22.44 1.23
CA GLU A 198 -1.07 -21.79 0.28
C GLU A 198 -0.56 -20.40 -0.14
N ILE A 199 -0.07 -19.60 0.82
CA ILE A 199 0.52 -18.28 0.56
C ILE A 199 1.75 -18.42 -0.35
N GLU A 200 2.63 -19.40 -0.09
CA GLU A 200 3.82 -19.63 -0.90
C GLU A 200 3.49 -20.09 -2.33
N ILE A 201 2.53 -20.98 -2.48
CA ILE A 201 2.02 -21.41 -3.79
C ILE A 201 1.50 -20.20 -4.58
N GLN A 202 0.71 -19.34 -3.94
CA GLN A 202 0.19 -18.15 -4.59
C GLN A 202 1.29 -17.14 -4.92
N ALA A 203 2.26 -16.93 -4.01
CA ALA A 203 3.41 -16.07 -4.26
C ALA A 203 4.22 -16.51 -5.48
N ASN A 204 4.41 -17.81 -5.65
CA ASN A 204 5.10 -18.36 -6.82
C ASN A 204 4.31 -18.15 -8.12
N LYS A 205 2.98 -18.27 -8.08
CA LYS A 205 2.11 -17.95 -9.23
C LYS A 205 2.19 -16.47 -9.59
N ASP A 206 2.14 -15.58 -8.61
CA ASP A 206 2.20 -14.13 -8.83
C ASP A 206 3.55 -13.71 -9.44
N ARG A 207 4.67 -14.26 -8.94
CA ARG A 207 6.02 -14.04 -9.51
C ARG A 207 6.14 -14.61 -10.94
N ALA A 208 5.55 -15.78 -11.20
CA ALA A 208 5.52 -16.35 -12.55
C ALA A 208 4.74 -15.46 -13.53
N ALA A 209 3.61 -14.90 -13.11
CA ALA A 209 2.83 -13.97 -13.91
C ALA A 209 3.60 -12.66 -14.20
N LEU A 210 4.34 -12.13 -13.22
CA LEU A 210 5.23 -10.98 -13.44
C LEU A 210 6.29 -11.28 -14.49
N ARG A 211 6.96 -12.43 -14.36
CA ARG A 211 8.01 -12.86 -15.30
C ARG A 211 7.49 -13.07 -16.70
N GLU A 212 6.33 -13.71 -16.84
CA GLU A 212 5.67 -13.91 -18.14
C GLU A 212 5.34 -12.57 -18.80
N LYS A 213 4.82 -11.63 -18.02
CA LYS A 213 4.37 -10.32 -18.52
C LYS A 213 5.53 -9.37 -18.86
N TRP A 214 6.61 -9.38 -18.07
CA TRP A 214 7.65 -8.38 -18.14
C TRP A 214 9.06 -8.92 -18.46
N GLY A 215 9.25 -10.22 -18.42
CA GLY A 215 10.55 -10.86 -18.68
C GLY A 215 11.58 -10.64 -17.56
N CYS A 216 11.17 -10.22 -16.36
CA CYS A 216 12.06 -9.98 -15.23
C CYS A 216 11.58 -10.67 -13.96
N GLU A 217 12.52 -10.98 -13.08
CA GLU A 217 12.21 -11.43 -11.71
C GLU A 217 11.93 -10.22 -10.80
N ALA A 218 11.09 -10.45 -9.80
CA ALA A 218 10.83 -9.47 -8.75
C ALA A 218 12.13 -9.05 -8.05
N TRP A 219 12.35 -7.74 -7.88
CA TRP A 219 13.50 -7.16 -7.18
C TRP A 219 14.87 -7.62 -7.73
N SER A 220 14.97 -7.84 -9.04
CA SER A 220 16.18 -8.21 -9.74
C SER A 220 16.83 -7.04 -10.47
N ASP A 221 18.09 -7.21 -10.88
CA ASP A 221 18.77 -6.25 -11.78
C ASP A 221 17.98 -6.00 -13.07
N GLY A 222 17.24 -7.02 -13.56
CA GLY A 222 16.36 -6.90 -14.71
C GLY A 222 15.16 -5.96 -14.44
N TYR A 223 14.59 -6.04 -13.24
CA TYR A 223 13.54 -5.12 -12.80
C TYR A 223 14.11 -3.69 -12.66
N ASP A 224 15.22 -3.52 -11.94
CA ASP A 224 15.84 -2.20 -11.75
C ASP A 224 16.31 -1.57 -13.06
N SER A 225 16.71 -2.38 -14.03
CA SER A 225 17.12 -1.88 -15.35
C SER A 225 16.00 -1.20 -16.14
N MET A 226 14.73 -1.50 -15.81
CA MET A 226 13.58 -0.87 -16.45
C MET A 226 13.43 0.62 -16.12
N PHE A 227 14.11 1.09 -15.07
CA PHE A 227 14.04 2.47 -14.57
C PHE A 227 15.35 3.24 -14.75
N ARG A 228 16.38 2.66 -15.39
CA ARG A 228 17.73 3.27 -15.48
C ARG A 228 17.78 4.56 -16.31
N ASP A 229 16.89 4.72 -17.27
CA ASP A 229 16.86 5.93 -18.11
C ASP A 229 16.45 7.19 -17.32
N GLU A 230 15.87 7.03 -16.13
CA GLU A 230 15.46 8.12 -15.26
C GLU A 230 16.59 8.59 -14.32
N LEU A 231 17.51 7.71 -13.95
CA LEU A 231 18.63 8.04 -13.06
C LEU A 231 19.62 9.04 -13.71
N PHE A 232 19.66 9.08 -15.04
CA PHE A 232 20.52 10.00 -15.77
C PHE A 232 19.90 11.36 -16.06
N ASN A 233 18.57 11.51 -15.96
CA ASN A 233 17.86 12.77 -16.23
C ASN A 233 17.50 13.57 -14.97
N SER A 234 17.76 13.05 -13.77
CA SER A 234 17.45 13.73 -12.50
C SER A 234 18.60 14.60 -11.96
N GLU A 235 19.76 14.61 -12.62
CA GLU A 235 20.93 15.44 -12.27
C GLU A 235 21.16 16.63 -13.24
N ALA A 236 20.20 16.93 -14.10
CA ALA A 236 20.28 18.06 -15.03
C ALA A 236 19.38 19.24 -14.63
#